data_7d1a3139b256c4cb37070c08e06e6b55
#
_entry.id   7d1a3139b256c4cb37070c08e06e6b55
#
_cell.length_a   1.000
_cell.length_b   1.000
_cell.length_c   1.000
_cell.angle_alpha   90.00
_cell.angle_beta   90.00
_cell.angle_gamma   90.00
#
_symmetry.space_group_name_H-M   'P 1'
#
loop_
_entity.id
_entity.type
_entity.pdbx_description
1 polymer ?
#
loop_
_entity_poly.entity_id
_entity_poly.type
_entity_poly.pdbx_seq_one_letter_code
_entity_poly.pdbx_strand_id
1 'polypeptide(L)'
;MEVELVEIRKSVLWLAVAVVLLAGFQNRAQAQYKQPVLETSQPLVGVQYDYRWELYGGLAYSHFNAGPQLVQGANLGGFDFQAARFFRYHWALDANGRGYYGTSGVDPNIYGIRGPAVSQYMFMAGPEYRGPSNEHVSLTLHALFGGAYGRFDSALQAPAGTPVGGCVETGGTVNPECIGLFKNQATWASAIGGSIDLNRSARWAFRISPDATLTHFQSSSGQGGVREQFALSVGVVYRMKMGLKK
;
A
#
# COMPACT_ATOMS: atom_id res chain seq x y z
N MET A 1 5.65 -2.44 27.26
CA MET A 1 6.67 -1.58 26.63
C MET A 1 7.83 -2.39 26.03
N GLU A 2 8.34 -3.43 26.69
CA GLU A 2 9.40 -4.29 26.10
C GLU A 2 8.94 -5.21 24.95
N VAL A 3 7.70 -5.67 24.98
CA VAL A 3 7.16 -6.60 23.96
C VAL A 3 6.96 -5.90 22.61
N GLU A 4 6.54 -4.64 22.61
CA GLU A 4 6.37 -3.86 21.36
C GLU A 4 7.70 -3.57 20.64
N LEU A 5 8.75 -3.31 21.41
CA LEU A 5 10.10 -3.08 20.85
C LEU A 5 10.69 -4.33 20.18
N VAL A 6 10.30 -5.51 20.63
CA VAL A 6 10.77 -6.79 20.07
C VAL A 6 10.12 -7.06 18.71
N GLU A 7 8.83 -6.76 18.55
CA GLU A 7 8.12 -6.94 17.27
C GLU A 7 8.61 -5.96 16.19
N ILE A 8 8.82 -4.70 16.56
CA ILE A 8 9.38 -3.69 15.63
C ILE A 8 10.79 -4.10 15.16
N ARG A 9 11.63 -4.62 16.06
CA ARG A 9 12.96 -5.13 15.72
C ARG A 9 12.91 -6.31 14.74
N LYS A 10 11.94 -7.21 14.88
CA LYS A 10 11.77 -8.34 13.96
C LYS A 10 11.35 -7.87 12.57
N SER A 11 10.38 -6.95 12.47
CA SER A 11 9.89 -6.43 11.19
C SER A 11 10.98 -5.69 10.43
N VAL A 12 11.76 -4.86 11.12
CA VAL A 12 12.91 -4.14 10.53
C VAL A 12 14.02 -5.12 10.09
N LEU A 13 14.25 -6.19 10.86
CA LEU A 13 15.24 -7.20 10.53
C LEU A 13 14.85 -7.98 9.25
N TRP A 14 13.57 -8.33 9.10
CA TRP A 14 13.06 -9.01 7.91
C TRP A 14 13.15 -8.14 6.67
N LEU A 15 12.87 -6.83 6.82
CA LEU A 15 13.01 -5.87 5.71
C LEU A 15 14.49 -5.72 5.28
N ALA A 16 15.40 -5.65 6.24
CA ALA A 16 16.84 -5.60 5.97
C ALA A 16 17.34 -6.88 5.30
N VAL A 17 16.87 -8.04 5.74
CA VAL A 17 17.20 -9.34 5.12
C VAL A 17 16.68 -9.42 3.69
N ALA A 18 15.47 -8.94 3.42
CA ALA A 18 14.91 -8.91 2.06
C ALA A 18 15.74 -8.01 1.12
N VAL A 19 16.18 -6.85 1.60
CA VAL A 19 17.04 -5.93 0.84
C VAL A 19 18.42 -6.56 0.57
N VAL A 20 19.01 -7.24 1.54
CA VAL A 20 20.32 -7.92 1.39
C VAL A 20 20.21 -9.11 0.46
N LEU A 21 19.13 -9.87 0.50
CA LEU A 21 18.90 -10.97 -0.45
C LEU A 21 18.73 -10.46 -1.87
N LEU A 22 18.01 -9.35 -2.09
CA LEU A 22 17.87 -8.71 -3.41
C LEU A 22 19.21 -8.16 -3.93
N ALA A 23 20.07 -7.64 -3.07
CA ALA A 23 21.41 -7.17 -3.45
C ALA A 23 22.38 -8.34 -3.76
N GLY A 24 22.21 -9.51 -3.11
CA GLY A 24 23.05 -10.69 -3.30
C GLY A 24 22.86 -11.40 -4.65
N PHE A 25 21.75 -11.19 -5.33
CA PHE A 25 21.48 -11.79 -6.64
C PHE A 25 22.23 -11.14 -7.82
N GLN A 26 22.90 -10.01 -7.62
CA GLN A 26 23.56 -9.29 -8.72
C GLN A 26 24.89 -9.93 -9.19
N ASN A 27 25.47 -10.86 -8.43
CA ASN A 27 26.82 -11.36 -8.73
C ASN A 27 26.90 -12.76 -9.38
N ARG A 28 25.79 -13.39 -9.76
CA ARG A 28 25.83 -14.75 -10.34
C ARG A 28 25.16 -14.94 -11.69
N ALA A 29 24.79 -13.89 -12.41
CA ALA A 29 24.14 -13.99 -13.72
C ALA A 29 25.14 -13.83 -14.91
N GLN A 30 26.39 -14.26 -14.77
CA GLN A 30 27.31 -14.38 -15.89
C GLN A 30 27.64 -15.84 -16.18
N ALA A 31 26.66 -16.71 -16.24
CA ALA A 31 26.82 -18.02 -16.86
C ALA A 31 26.38 -17.92 -18.32
N GLN A 32 27.34 -17.83 -19.21
CA GLN A 32 27.13 -17.93 -20.65
C GLN A 32 26.54 -19.30 -20.99
N TYR A 33 25.21 -19.35 -21.16
CA TYR A 33 24.58 -20.46 -21.85
C TYR A 33 24.25 -20.02 -23.27
N LYS A 34 25.06 -20.46 -24.22
CA LYS A 34 24.76 -20.37 -25.66
C LYS A 34 23.61 -21.31 -25.96
N GLN A 35 22.38 -20.82 -25.96
CA GLN A 35 21.23 -21.55 -26.48
C GLN A 35 21.13 -21.38 -27.99
N PRO A 36 20.68 -22.42 -28.72
CA PRO A 36 20.45 -22.33 -30.15
C PRO A 36 19.29 -21.30 -30.38
N VAL A 37 19.55 -20.40 -31.31
CA VAL A 37 18.66 -19.34 -31.75
C VAL A 37 17.37 -19.97 -32.28
N LEU A 38 16.30 -19.99 -31.50
CA LEU A 38 14.95 -20.05 -32.03
C LEU A 38 14.58 -18.62 -32.44
N GLU A 39 14.78 -18.32 -33.70
CA GLU A 39 14.27 -17.11 -34.34
C GLU A 39 12.76 -17.10 -34.22
N THR A 40 12.20 -16.35 -33.30
CA THR A 40 10.87 -15.69 -33.39
C THR A 40 10.47 -14.95 -32.10
N SER A 41 11.36 -14.20 -31.50
CA SER A 41 10.95 -13.07 -30.68
C SER A 41 11.58 -11.82 -31.26
N GLN A 42 10.78 -10.94 -31.86
CA GLN A 42 11.27 -9.60 -32.14
C GLN A 42 11.89 -9.07 -30.86
N PRO A 43 13.14 -8.60 -30.86
CA PRO A 43 13.75 -8.02 -29.68
C PRO A 43 12.78 -6.96 -29.17
N LEU A 44 12.37 -7.06 -27.91
CA LEU A 44 11.65 -5.99 -27.22
C LEU A 44 12.46 -4.73 -27.49
N VAL A 45 11.89 -3.78 -28.26
CA VAL A 45 12.56 -2.51 -28.55
C VAL A 45 12.96 -1.94 -27.21
N GLY A 46 14.28 -1.86 -26.97
CA GLY A 46 14.86 -1.61 -25.67
C GLY A 46 14.19 -0.43 -24.99
N VAL A 47 13.71 -0.65 -23.77
CA VAL A 47 13.11 0.41 -22.97
C VAL A 47 14.21 1.41 -22.67
N GLN A 48 14.13 2.59 -23.28
CA GLN A 48 14.96 3.73 -22.94
C GLN A 48 14.26 4.49 -21.83
N TYR A 49 14.86 4.56 -20.63
CA TYR A 49 14.30 5.27 -19.47
C TYR A 49 14.47 6.79 -19.61
N ASP A 50 14.10 7.35 -20.76
CA ASP A 50 14.14 8.77 -21.12
C ASP A 50 12.79 9.50 -20.96
N TYR A 51 11.79 8.78 -20.43
CA TYR A 51 10.47 9.34 -20.20
C TYR A 51 10.44 10.25 -18.95
N ARG A 52 9.56 11.25 -19.00
CA ARG A 52 9.42 12.23 -17.94
C ARG A 52 8.28 11.91 -16.99
N TRP A 53 7.22 11.29 -17.47
CA TRP A 53 6.06 10.91 -16.66
C TRP A 53 5.81 9.43 -16.73
N GLU A 54 5.46 8.90 -15.58
CA GLU A 54 5.01 7.54 -15.41
C GLU A 54 3.69 7.54 -14.66
N LEU A 55 2.68 6.88 -15.22
CA LEU A 55 1.37 6.71 -14.61
C LEU A 55 1.16 5.23 -14.32
N TYR A 56 0.76 4.93 -13.11
CA TYR A 56 0.41 3.59 -12.68
C TYR A 56 -1.04 3.53 -12.24
N GLY A 57 -1.70 2.40 -12.51
CA GLY A 57 -3.01 2.07 -11.98
C GLY A 57 -3.12 0.57 -11.75
N GLY A 58 -3.62 0.18 -10.59
CA GLY A 58 -3.67 -1.21 -10.21
C GLY A 58 -4.71 -1.53 -9.13
N LEU A 59 -4.87 -2.85 -8.90
CA LEU A 59 -5.59 -3.38 -7.76
C LEU A 59 -4.65 -3.44 -6.57
N ALA A 60 -5.20 -3.16 -5.40
CA ALA A 60 -4.44 -3.13 -4.17
C ALA A 60 -5.08 -4.02 -3.09
N TYR A 61 -4.24 -4.57 -2.26
CA TYR A 61 -4.60 -5.30 -1.05
C TYR A 61 -3.89 -4.66 0.13
N SER A 62 -4.57 -4.57 1.27
CA SER A 62 -3.95 -4.14 2.52
C SER A 62 -4.42 -5.01 3.68
N HIS A 63 -3.48 -5.34 4.56
CA HIS A 63 -3.77 -5.94 5.86
C HIS A 63 -3.59 -4.88 6.94
N PHE A 64 -4.67 -4.58 7.67
CA PHE A 64 -4.78 -3.44 8.54
C PHE A 64 -5.51 -3.78 9.85
N ASN A 65 -5.08 -3.20 10.96
CA ASN A 65 -5.80 -3.30 12.23
C ASN A 65 -6.79 -2.14 12.39
N ALA A 66 -8.10 -2.46 12.35
CA ALA A 66 -9.19 -1.50 12.32
C ALA A 66 -9.58 -0.91 13.69
N GLY A 67 -8.90 -1.31 14.78
CA GLY A 67 -9.23 -0.80 16.12
C GLY A 67 -8.14 -1.04 17.14
N PRO A 68 -8.11 -0.29 18.25
CA PRO A 68 -7.03 -0.33 19.23
C PRO A 68 -6.97 -1.64 20.01
N GLN A 69 -8.10 -2.32 20.16
CA GLN A 69 -8.22 -3.58 20.94
C GLN A 69 -8.48 -4.80 20.04
N LEU A 70 -8.53 -4.62 18.73
CA LEU A 70 -8.75 -5.71 17.80
C LEU A 70 -7.42 -6.43 17.51
N VAL A 71 -7.37 -7.71 17.84
CA VAL A 71 -6.23 -8.57 17.57
C VAL A 71 -6.25 -9.07 16.12
N GLN A 72 -7.46 -9.21 15.57
CA GLN A 72 -7.66 -9.67 14.19
C GLN A 72 -7.52 -8.49 13.22
N GLY A 73 -6.67 -8.65 12.21
CA GLY A 73 -6.51 -7.68 11.15
C GLY A 73 -7.67 -7.74 10.14
N ALA A 74 -8.01 -6.57 9.58
CA ALA A 74 -8.92 -6.45 8.45
C ALA A 74 -8.16 -6.71 7.15
N ASN A 75 -8.74 -7.52 6.26
CA ASN A 75 -8.24 -7.70 4.91
C ASN A 75 -9.04 -6.80 3.97
N LEU A 76 -8.37 -5.83 3.40
CA LEU A 76 -9.00 -4.82 2.54
C LEU A 76 -8.50 -4.97 1.11
N GLY A 77 -9.43 -4.97 0.17
CA GLY A 77 -9.15 -4.89 -1.26
C GLY A 77 -9.41 -3.47 -1.77
N GLY A 78 -8.78 -3.08 -2.88
CA GLY A 78 -9.00 -1.74 -3.39
C GLY A 78 -8.20 -1.41 -4.64
N PHE A 79 -7.83 -0.16 -4.76
CA PHE A 79 -7.09 0.37 -5.90
C PHE A 79 -5.90 1.22 -5.46
N ASP A 80 -4.93 1.35 -6.35
CA ASP A 80 -3.73 2.17 -6.19
C ASP A 80 -3.44 2.90 -7.51
N PHE A 81 -3.29 4.23 -7.45
CA PHE A 81 -2.89 5.07 -8.56
C PHE A 81 -1.66 5.87 -8.19
N GLN A 82 -0.69 5.91 -9.10
CA GLN A 82 0.54 6.70 -8.93
C GLN A 82 0.80 7.54 -10.17
N ALA A 83 1.39 8.72 -9.95
CA ALA A 83 1.88 9.59 -10.99
C ALA A 83 3.27 10.09 -10.61
N ALA A 84 4.29 9.54 -11.24
CA ALA A 84 5.68 9.91 -11.00
C ALA A 84 6.19 10.85 -12.09
N ARG A 85 6.82 11.94 -11.68
CA ARG A 85 7.48 12.89 -12.57
C ARG A 85 8.99 12.84 -12.37
N PHE A 86 9.71 12.29 -13.34
CA PHE A 86 11.17 12.24 -13.36
C PHE A 86 11.76 13.59 -13.73
N PHE A 87 12.67 14.08 -12.90
CA PHE A 87 13.47 15.30 -13.15
C PHE A 87 14.93 14.95 -13.44
N ARG A 88 15.37 13.77 -13.04
CA ARG A 88 16.65 13.15 -13.40
C ARG A 88 16.44 11.69 -13.75
N TYR A 89 17.46 11.02 -14.30
CA TYR A 89 17.38 9.60 -14.67
C TYR A 89 16.92 8.69 -13.52
N HIS A 90 17.44 8.94 -12.30
CA HIS A 90 17.16 8.12 -11.12
C HIS A 90 16.10 8.72 -10.19
N TRP A 91 15.78 10.02 -10.29
CA TRP A 91 14.96 10.70 -9.31
C TRP A 91 13.66 11.23 -9.88
N ALA A 92 12.57 10.91 -9.19
CA ALA A 92 11.24 11.42 -9.47
C ALA A 92 10.59 11.98 -8.21
N LEU A 93 9.56 12.77 -8.40
CA LEU A 93 8.53 13.06 -7.41
C LEU A 93 7.33 12.20 -7.75
N ASP A 94 6.88 11.39 -6.81
CA ASP A 94 5.71 10.53 -6.93
C ASP A 94 4.54 11.11 -6.13
N ALA A 95 3.34 11.04 -6.70
CA ALA A 95 2.06 11.34 -6.07
C ALA A 95 1.19 10.09 -6.16
N ASN A 96 0.71 9.64 -5.02
CA ASN A 96 0.00 8.37 -4.88
C ASN A 96 -1.37 8.58 -4.23
N GLY A 97 -2.38 7.91 -4.78
CA GLY A 97 -3.74 7.84 -4.25
C GLY A 97 -4.20 6.40 -4.13
N ARG A 98 -4.59 5.99 -2.92
CA ARG A 98 -5.05 4.63 -2.61
C ARG A 98 -6.42 4.64 -1.99
N GLY A 99 -7.22 3.64 -2.33
CA GLY A 99 -8.50 3.38 -1.67
C GLY A 99 -8.64 1.91 -1.35
N TYR A 100 -8.99 1.61 -0.10
CA TYR A 100 -9.17 0.26 0.41
C TYR A 100 -10.56 0.09 0.99
N TYR A 101 -11.17 -1.08 0.78
CA TYR A 101 -12.50 -1.45 1.22
C TYR A 101 -12.52 -2.89 1.69
N GLY A 102 -13.27 -3.18 2.75
CA GLY A 102 -13.44 -4.53 3.25
C GLY A 102 -14.18 -4.56 4.56
N THR A 103 -13.97 -5.62 5.31
CA THR A 103 -14.57 -5.81 6.62
C THR A 103 -13.50 -5.85 7.71
N SER A 104 -13.84 -5.39 8.89
CA SER A 104 -12.92 -5.30 10.02
C SER A 104 -12.44 -6.65 10.56
N GLY A 105 -13.03 -7.76 10.13
CA GLY A 105 -12.73 -9.09 10.69
C GLY A 105 -13.20 -9.30 12.14
N VAL A 106 -13.99 -8.37 12.70
CA VAL A 106 -14.49 -8.46 14.07
C VAL A 106 -15.51 -9.58 14.20
N ASP A 107 -15.38 -10.41 15.25
CA ASP A 107 -16.37 -11.41 15.62
C ASP A 107 -17.72 -10.77 15.99
N PRO A 108 -18.83 -11.54 15.94
CA PRO A 108 -20.14 -11.03 16.31
C PRO A 108 -20.12 -10.40 17.69
N ASN A 109 -20.52 -9.14 17.78
CA ASN A 109 -20.70 -8.44 19.05
C ASN A 109 -22.11 -8.62 19.61
N ILE A 110 -22.40 -7.99 20.75
CA ILE A 110 -23.69 -8.03 21.42
C ILE A 110 -24.86 -7.56 20.54
N TYR A 111 -24.58 -6.82 19.46
CA TYR A 111 -25.58 -6.34 18.49
C TYR A 111 -25.71 -7.28 17.30
N GLY A 112 -25.05 -8.42 17.28
CA GLY A 112 -25.07 -9.39 16.15
C GLY A 112 -24.38 -8.91 14.89
N ILE A 113 -23.63 -7.80 14.91
CA ILE A 113 -22.91 -7.25 13.78
C ILE A 113 -21.62 -8.03 13.57
N ARG A 114 -21.45 -8.56 12.36
CA ARG A 114 -20.26 -9.31 11.96
C ARG A 114 -19.47 -8.52 10.94
N GLY A 115 -18.15 -8.41 11.16
CA GLY A 115 -17.23 -7.82 10.19
C GLY A 115 -17.71 -6.46 9.68
N PRO A 116 -17.84 -5.43 10.54
CA PRO A 116 -18.25 -4.10 10.12
C PRO A 116 -17.44 -3.60 8.94
N ALA A 117 -18.06 -2.88 8.02
CA ALA A 117 -17.38 -2.35 6.85
C ALA A 117 -16.34 -1.30 7.24
N VAL A 118 -15.19 -1.37 6.61
CA VAL A 118 -14.08 -0.43 6.77
C VAL A 118 -13.67 0.08 5.40
N SER A 119 -13.49 1.38 5.30
CA SER A 119 -12.89 1.99 4.12
C SER A 119 -11.79 2.96 4.52
N GLN A 120 -10.74 3.00 3.70
CA GLN A 120 -9.58 3.85 3.95
C GLN A 120 -9.13 4.48 2.63
N TYR A 121 -8.89 5.77 2.66
CA TYR A 121 -8.38 6.53 1.52
C TYR A 121 -7.09 7.21 1.92
N MET A 122 -6.09 7.17 1.07
CA MET A 122 -4.79 7.78 1.31
C MET A 122 -4.38 8.61 0.11
N PHE A 123 -3.81 9.78 0.39
CA PHE A 123 -3.17 10.64 -0.61
C PHE A 123 -1.80 11.04 -0.07
N MET A 124 -0.77 10.61 -0.76
CA MET A 124 0.61 10.77 -0.34
C MET A 124 1.47 11.24 -1.50
N ALA A 125 2.56 11.93 -1.20
CA ALA A 125 3.56 12.28 -2.19
C ALA A 125 4.96 12.21 -1.59
N GLY A 126 5.96 12.00 -2.42
CA GLY A 126 7.34 11.94 -1.95
C GLY A 126 8.34 11.58 -3.03
N PRO A 127 9.61 11.45 -2.66
CA PRO A 127 10.65 11.06 -3.59
C PRO A 127 10.53 9.59 -4.01
N GLU A 128 10.82 9.37 -5.29
CA GLU A 128 10.99 8.05 -5.88
C GLU A 128 12.40 7.95 -6.48
N TYR A 129 13.07 6.84 -6.23
CA TYR A 129 14.38 6.52 -6.77
C TYR A 129 14.30 5.30 -7.67
N ARG A 130 14.66 5.47 -8.93
CA ARG A 130 14.84 4.35 -9.87
C ARG A 130 16.21 3.75 -9.67
N GLY A 131 16.23 2.49 -9.23
CA GLY A 131 17.41 1.69 -9.04
C GLY A 131 17.88 1.01 -10.33
N PRO A 132 18.43 -0.20 -10.21
CA PRO A 132 18.87 -0.99 -11.36
C PRO A 132 17.71 -1.22 -12.33
N SER A 133 17.96 -0.96 -13.61
CA SER A 133 16.94 -1.05 -14.66
C SER A 133 17.58 -1.56 -15.94
N ASN A 134 16.91 -2.49 -16.58
CA ASN A 134 17.27 -3.00 -17.89
C ASN A 134 16.05 -3.04 -18.82
N GLU A 135 16.17 -3.57 -20.01
CA GLU A 135 15.07 -3.63 -20.98
C GLU A 135 13.88 -4.50 -20.51
N HIS A 136 14.10 -5.45 -19.59
CA HIS A 136 13.08 -6.38 -19.11
C HIS A 136 12.50 -5.98 -17.76
N VAL A 137 13.33 -5.47 -16.84
CA VAL A 137 12.94 -5.21 -15.45
C VAL A 137 13.48 -3.85 -14.99
N SER A 138 12.68 -3.15 -14.19
CA SER A 138 13.10 -1.96 -13.45
C SER A 138 12.72 -2.10 -11.99
N LEU A 139 13.60 -1.68 -11.11
CA LEU A 139 13.33 -1.59 -9.68
C LEU A 139 13.23 -0.12 -9.28
N THR A 140 12.21 0.22 -8.48
CA THR A 140 12.09 1.55 -7.88
C THR A 140 11.92 1.43 -6.37
N LEU A 141 12.32 2.47 -5.66
CA LEU A 141 12.10 2.65 -4.23
C LEU A 141 11.40 3.99 -4.04
N HIS A 142 10.45 4.07 -3.11
CA HIS A 142 9.80 5.33 -2.79
C HIS A 142 9.59 5.49 -1.28
N ALA A 143 9.53 6.75 -0.86
CA ALA A 143 9.14 7.14 0.48
C ALA A 143 8.12 8.27 0.36
N LEU A 144 6.88 7.99 0.76
CA LEU A 144 5.74 8.86 0.57
C LEU A 144 5.22 9.34 1.93
N PHE A 145 4.71 10.57 1.96
CA PHE A 145 4.08 11.17 3.14
C PHE A 145 2.86 11.96 2.72
N GLY A 146 1.81 11.94 3.57
CA GLY A 146 0.57 12.63 3.28
C GLY A 146 -0.51 12.39 4.32
N GLY A 147 -1.75 12.25 3.86
CA GLY A 147 -2.91 12.04 4.71
C GLY A 147 -3.67 10.77 4.39
N ALA A 148 -4.32 10.23 5.40
CA ALA A 148 -5.28 9.15 5.30
C ALA A 148 -6.63 9.59 5.91
N TYR A 149 -7.72 9.12 5.32
CA TYR A 149 -9.06 9.20 5.90
C TYR A 149 -9.60 7.79 6.08
N GLY A 150 -9.92 7.44 7.33
CA GLY A 150 -10.52 6.16 7.69
C GLY A 150 -11.99 6.32 8.02
N ARG A 151 -12.83 5.47 7.46
CA ARG A 151 -14.23 5.33 7.79
C ARG A 151 -14.47 3.93 8.34
N PHE A 152 -14.91 3.89 9.61
CA PHE A 152 -15.09 2.66 10.38
C PHE A 152 -16.59 2.42 10.63
N ASP A 153 -17.35 2.34 9.54
CA ASP A 153 -18.80 2.10 9.48
C ASP A 153 -19.63 2.88 10.52
N SER A 154 -19.78 4.18 10.28
CA SER A 154 -20.59 5.07 11.13
C SER A 154 -22.10 4.82 11.06
N ALA A 155 -22.56 3.91 10.18
CA ALA A 155 -23.98 3.61 9.98
C ALA A 155 -24.37 2.23 10.58
N LEU A 156 -23.62 1.74 11.56
CA LEU A 156 -23.99 0.52 12.30
C LEU A 156 -25.33 0.70 13.01
N GLN A 157 -26.23 -0.25 12.82
CA GLN A 157 -27.55 -0.24 13.42
C GLN A 157 -27.68 -1.31 14.49
N ALA A 158 -28.18 -0.91 15.66
CA ALA A 158 -28.57 -1.86 16.69
C ALA A 158 -29.89 -2.56 16.30
N PRO A 159 -30.16 -3.78 16.81
CA PRO A 159 -31.44 -4.42 16.65
C PRO A 159 -32.62 -3.53 17.07
N ALA A 160 -33.78 -3.66 16.39
CA ALA A 160 -34.95 -2.88 16.72
C ALA A 160 -35.38 -3.08 18.20
N GLY A 161 -35.67 -1.98 18.90
CA GLY A 161 -36.06 -2.01 20.30
C GLY A 161 -34.90 -1.91 21.30
N THR A 162 -33.65 -1.80 20.83
CA THR A 162 -32.52 -1.55 21.71
C THR A 162 -32.64 -0.14 22.34
N PRO A 163 -32.54 -0.02 23.67
CA PRO A 163 -32.65 1.27 24.35
C PRO A 163 -31.56 2.25 23.89
N VAL A 164 -31.95 3.51 23.67
CA VAL A 164 -30.99 4.58 23.40
C VAL A 164 -30.19 4.88 24.66
N GLY A 165 -28.90 4.98 24.55
CA GLY A 165 -27.96 5.29 25.64
C GLY A 165 -26.67 4.50 25.55
N GLY A 166 -25.60 5.00 26.16
CA GLY A 166 -24.28 4.41 26.08
C GLY A 166 -23.73 4.36 24.66
N CYS A 167 -23.74 3.18 24.05
CA CYS A 167 -23.22 2.96 22.71
C CYS A 167 -24.25 3.13 21.58
N VAL A 168 -25.52 3.29 21.91
CA VAL A 168 -26.62 3.41 20.93
C VAL A 168 -27.14 4.84 20.91
N GLU A 169 -27.01 5.48 19.76
CA GLU A 169 -27.48 6.85 19.52
C GLU A 169 -28.94 6.88 19.06
N THR A 170 -29.54 8.07 19.01
CA THR A 170 -30.88 8.28 18.48
C THR A 170 -30.98 7.70 17.06
N GLY A 171 -32.03 6.90 16.83
CA GLY A 171 -32.20 6.20 15.54
C GLY A 171 -31.57 4.81 15.49
N GLY A 172 -31.05 4.30 16.62
CA GLY A 172 -30.47 2.96 16.69
C GLY A 172 -29.06 2.84 16.12
N THR A 173 -28.40 3.94 15.80
CA THR A 173 -27.01 3.92 15.31
C THR A 173 -26.08 3.53 16.44
N VAL A 174 -25.16 2.59 16.18
CA VAL A 174 -24.15 2.13 17.14
C VAL A 174 -22.83 2.87 16.90
N ASN A 175 -22.24 3.39 17.98
CA ASN A 175 -20.92 3.98 17.89
C ASN A 175 -19.89 2.90 17.57
N PRO A 176 -19.09 3.02 16.48
CA PRO A 176 -18.08 2.04 16.07
C PRO A 176 -17.06 1.70 17.16
N GLU A 177 -16.73 2.64 18.03
CA GLU A 177 -15.78 2.43 19.11
C GLU A 177 -16.26 1.47 20.18
N CYS A 178 -17.58 1.36 20.38
CA CYS A 178 -18.16 0.42 21.34
C CYS A 178 -17.96 -1.06 20.93
N ILE A 179 -17.65 -1.29 19.65
CA ILE A 179 -17.31 -2.60 19.13
C ILE A 179 -15.81 -2.73 18.84
N GLY A 180 -15.02 -1.80 19.37
CA GLY A 180 -13.56 -1.84 19.32
C GLY A 180 -12.91 -1.23 18.07
N LEU A 181 -13.68 -0.59 17.18
CA LEU A 181 -13.17 0.09 15.99
C LEU A 181 -12.63 1.50 16.34
N PHE A 182 -11.82 2.05 15.45
CA PHE A 182 -11.45 3.47 15.50
C PHE A 182 -12.63 4.36 15.15
N LYS A 183 -12.56 5.64 15.51
CA LYS A 183 -13.48 6.67 15.02
C LYS A 183 -13.19 7.06 13.59
N ASN A 184 -14.21 7.54 12.88
CA ASN A 184 -14.04 8.15 11.57
C ASN A 184 -13.18 9.41 11.69
N GLN A 185 -12.05 9.42 11.03
CA GLN A 185 -11.11 10.55 11.12
C GLN A 185 -10.15 10.64 9.95
N ALA A 186 -9.63 11.84 9.75
CA ALA A 186 -8.46 12.09 8.94
C ALA A 186 -7.21 12.08 9.83
N THR A 187 -6.12 11.52 9.33
CA THR A 187 -4.84 11.44 10.01
C THR A 187 -3.69 11.52 9.01
N TRP A 188 -2.47 11.62 9.50
CA TRP A 188 -1.32 11.51 8.63
C TRP A 188 -1.08 10.04 8.21
N ALA A 189 -0.46 9.88 7.05
CA ALA A 189 -0.01 8.60 6.53
C ALA A 189 1.38 8.73 5.93
N SER A 190 2.15 7.67 6.00
CA SER A 190 3.40 7.53 5.28
C SER A 190 3.53 6.12 4.72
N ALA A 191 4.23 5.98 3.60
CA ALA A 191 4.52 4.69 3.00
C ALA A 191 5.98 4.62 2.59
N ILE A 192 6.60 3.50 2.87
CA ILE A 192 7.94 3.17 2.42
C ILE A 192 7.86 1.84 1.71
N GLY A 193 8.35 1.80 0.48
CA GLY A 193 8.29 0.60 -0.32
C GLY A 193 9.06 0.73 -1.61
N GLY A 194 8.66 -0.06 -2.56
CA GLY A 194 9.26 -0.04 -3.87
C GLY A 194 8.44 -0.83 -4.87
N SER A 195 8.85 -0.80 -6.12
CA SER A 195 8.17 -1.55 -7.14
C SER A 195 9.12 -2.32 -8.05
N ILE A 196 8.58 -3.38 -8.60
CA ILE A 196 9.20 -4.20 -9.63
C ILE A 196 8.36 -4.04 -10.89
N ASP A 197 8.93 -3.44 -11.91
CA ASP A 197 8.31 -3.30 -13.22
C ASP A 197 8.81 -4.39 -14.16
N LEU A 198 7.89 -5.16 -14.69
CA LEU A 198 8.15 -6.11 -15.75
C LEU A 198 7.81 -5.45 -17.08
N ASN A 199 8.83 -5.03 -17.83
CA ASN A 199 8.66 -4.29 -19.06
C ASN A 199 8.06 -5.19 -20.16
N ARG A 200 6.95 -4.75 -20.74
CA ARG A 200 6.30 -5.44 -21.84
C ARG A 200 6.52 -4.74 -23.17
N SER A 201 6.72 -3.43 -23.14
CA SER A 201 7.05 -2.61 -24.28
C SER A 201 7.78 -1.34 -23.83
N ALA A 202 8.19 -0.49 -24.77
CA ALA A 202 8.81 0.79 -24.44
C ALA A 202 7.91 1.72 -23.60
N ARG A 203 6.58 1.53 -23.61
CA ARG A 203 5.61 2.40 -22.91
C ARG A 203 4.84 1.70 -21.82
N TRP A 204 4.75 0.36 -21.81
CA TRP A 204 3.93 -0.40 -20.92
C TRP A 204 4.75 -1.39 -20.09
N ALA A 205 4.47 -1.47 -18.81
CA ALA A 205 5.01 -2.48 -17.91
C ALA A 205 3.92 -2.98 -16.96
N PHE A 206 4.07 -4.20 -16.46
CA PHE A 206 3.35 -4.67 -15.29
C PHE A 206 4.16 -4.33 -14.05
N ARG A 207 3.48 -3.80 -13.03
CA ARG A 207 4.10 -3.42 -11.76
C ARG A 207 3.55 -4.24 -10.62
N ILE A 208 4.44 -4.66 -9.72
CA ILE A 208 4.14 -5.20 -8.40
C ILE A 208 4.78 -4.26 -7.39
N SER A 209 4.00 -3.72 -6.46
CA SER A 209 4.47 -2.73 -5.48
C SER A 209 4.10 -3.17 -4.07
N PRO A 210 5.01 -3.79 -3.31
CA PRO A 210 4.88 -4.03 -1.88
C PRO A 210 5.29 -2.78 -1.09
N ASP A 211 4.46 -2.40 -0.11
CA ASP A 211 4.68 -1.23 0.74
C ASP A 211 4.40 -1.54 2.21
N ALA A 212 5.20 -0.96 3.09
CA ALA A 212 4.88 -0.76 4.48
C ALA A 212 4.28 0.62 4.67
N THR A 213 3.02 0.69 5.09
CA THR A 213 2.30 1.95 5.30
C THR A 213 2.09 2.17 6.79
N LEU A 214 2.31 3.38 7.26
CA LEU A 214 2.10 3.81 8.63
C LEU A 214 0.96 4.82 8.68
N THR A 215 0.02 4.61 9.60
CA THR A 215 -1.09 5.54 9.85
C THR A 215 -1.28 5.73 11.36
N HIS A 216 -1.90 6.84 11.78
CA HIS A 216 -2.11 7.15 13.19
C HIS A 216 -3.59 7.33 13.50
N PHE A 217 -4.36 6.23 13.43
CA PHE A 217 -5.76 6.25 13.83
C PHE A 217 -5.92 6.13 15.35
N GLN A 218 -6.92 6.82 15.89
CA GLN A 218 -7.22 6.88 17.32
C GLN A 218 -8.69 6.62 17.60
N SER A 219 -9.00 6.13 18.80
CA SER A 219 -10.35 6.15 19.38
C SER A 219 -10.63 7.52 20.02
N SER A 220 -11.90 7.80 20.38
CA SER A 220 -12.27 9.03 21.10
C SER A 220 -11.66 9.12 22.49
N SER A 221 -11.33 7.97 23.11
CA SER A 221 -10.60 7.93 24.38
C SER A 221 -9.10 8.25 24.24
N GLY A 222 -8.63 8.57 23.01
CA GLY A 222 -7.21 8.82 22.74
C GLY A 222 -6.36 7.55 22.70
N GLN A 223 -6.98 6.39 22.86
CA GLN A 223 -6.27 5.12 22.65
C GLN A 223 -6.03 4.94 21.16
N GLY A 224 -4.80 4.72 20.81
CA GLY A 224 -4.38 4.59 19.44
C GLY A 224 -2.86 4.66 19.36
N GLY A 225 -2.35 4.76 18.16
CA GLY A 225 -0.91 4.87 17.91
C GLY A 225 -0.61 4.68 16.44
N VAL A 226 0.66 4.75 16.13
CA VAL A 226 1.14 4.43 14.79
C VAL A 226 0.86 2.96 14.52
N ARG A 227 0.11 2.70 13.44
CA ARG A 227 -0.24 1.36 12.98
C ARG A 227 0.48 1.06 11.68
N GLU A 228 1.19 -0.05 11.70
CA GLU A 228 1.82 -0.59 10.51
C GLU A 228 0.78 -1.38 9.70
N GLN A 229 0.81 -1.20 8.40
CA GLN A 229 -0.03 -1.89 7.45
C GLN A 229 0.87 -2.44 6.35
N PHE A 230 0.68 -3.69 6.01
CA PHE A 230 1.24 -4.23 4.77
C PHE A 230 0.29 -3.92 3.63
N ALA A 231 0.81 -3.34 2.56
CA ALA A 231 0.08 -3.11 1.32
C ALA A 231 0.80 -3.77 0.15
N LEU A 232 0.03 -4.32 -0.77
CA LEU A 232 0.53 -4.89 -2.00
C LEU A 232 -0.36 -4.41 -3.14
N SER A 233 0.23 -3.84 -4.18
CA SER A 233 -0.52 -3.51 -5.39
C SER A 233 0.06 -4.19 -6.62
N VAL A 234 -0.82 -4.50 -7.58
CA VAL A 234 -0.46 -5.10 -8.87
C VAL A 234 -1.25 -4.41 -9.97
N GLY A 235 -0.57 -3.95 -11.00
CA GLY A 235 -1.23 -3.19 -12.06
C GLY A 235 -0.35 -2.92 -13.26
N VAL A 236 -0.71 -1.86 -13.97
CA VAL A 236 -0.09 -1.48 -15.24
C VAL A 236 0.50 -0.08 -15.14
N VAL A 237 1.71 0.06 -15.67
CA VAL A 237 2.43 1.32 -15.80
C VAL A 237 2.36 1.77 -17.25
N TYR A 238 2.07 3.05 -17.44
CA TYR A 238 2.17 3.74 -18.73
C TYR A 238 3.21 4.87 -18.67
N ARG A 239 4.17 4.84 -19.58
CA ARG A 239 5.28 5.78 -19.67
C ARG A 239 5.07 6.76 -20.84
N MET A 240 5.04 8.05 -20.52
CA MET A 240 4.87 9.10 -21.52
C MET A 240 6.24 9.66 -21.93
N LYS A 241 6.55 9.54 -23.23
CA LYS A 241 7.72 10.18 -23.85
C LYS A 241 7.46 11.70 -23.99
N MET A 242 7.74 12.43 -22.93
CA MET A 242 8.07 13.84 -23.06
C MET A 242 9.54 13.96 -22.67
N GLY A 243 10.44 13.93 -23.67
CA GLY A 243 11.87 13.76 -23.46
C GLY A 243 12.43 14.61 -22.32
N LEU A 244 13.19 13.99 -21.44
CA LEU A 244 14.12 14.72 -20.59
C LEU A 244 15.08 15.41 -21.55
N LYS A 245 15.02 16.75 -21.64
CA LYS A 245 16.11 17.50 -22.30
C LYS A 245 17.39 17.16 -21.52
N LYS A 246 18.33 16.56 -22.24
CA LYS A 246 19.70 16.34 -21.74
C LYS A 246 20.33 17.67 -21.33
#